data_3ed220e96a53d84c781392c119d13c70
#
_entry.id   3ed220e96a53d84c781392c119d13c70
#
_cell.length_a   1.000
_cell.length_b   1.000
_cell.length_c   1.000
_cell.angle_alpha   90.00
_cell.angle_beta   90.00
_cell.angle_gamma   90.00
#
_symmetry.space_group_name_H-M   'P 1'
#
loop_
_entity.id
_entity.type
_entity.pdbx_description
1 polymer ?
#
loop_
_entity_poly.entity_id
_entity_poly.type
_entity_poly.pdbx_seq_one_letter_code
_entity_poly.pdbx_strand_id
1 'polypeptide(L)'
;MATAAIIAASDVLELSEPLPLDCGQRLEGVRIAYEAYGTLSPARDNVIVVFHATTGDQHVASPHPITGKPGWWDRMVGPGKPVDTSCFHVICANVLGGCMGSTGPASMAPDGQPFGMRFPVITIRDMVRAQVALLKELGIERLYAAVGGSMGAMQALSLAANWPEIPERVLSIASTATMPAQNIAFQEVGRQAVMADPAWQGGDYYGTGKAPDSGLSVARMAAHITYLSEASLTEKFGRRLQDRAKKSFGFDADFQVESYLRHQGLSFTGRFDANSYLYITRAMSYFDLGEEHGGRLADAFAQSRARFCVISFDTDWLYPTEQSRWLVHALNAAGASVSFVELSAPFGHDSFLLDVPALDRVVAGFLSR
;
A
#
# COMPACT_ATOMS: atom_id res chain seq x y z
N MET A 1 -6.81 24.05 -8.33
CA MET A 1 -6.47 24.68 -7.02
C MET A 1 -5.36 23.84 -6.43
N ALA A 2 -4.17 24.42 -6.23
CA ALA A 2 -3.05 23.71 -5.63
C ALA A 2 -3.48 23.21 -4.25
N THR A 3 -3.46 21.90 -4.06
CA THR A 3 -3.81 21.25 -2.79
C THR A 3 -2.65 21.47 -1.80
N ALA A 4 -2.56 22.69 -1.25
CA ALA A 4 -1.80 22.88 -0.03
C ALA A 4 -2.61 22.24 1.09
N ALA A 5 -2.10 21.12 1.58
CA ALA A 5 -2.29 20.55 2.90
C ALA A 5 -3.59 20.95 3.64
N ILE A 6 -4.68 20.27 3.34
CA ILE A 6 -5.72 20.05 4.35
C ILE A 6 -5.45 18.67 4.96
N ILE A 7 -4.46 18.62 5.83
CA ILE A 7 -4.27 17.47 6.73
C ILE A 7 -5.11 17.81 7.97
N ALA A 8 -6.39 17.46 7.93
CA ALA A 8 -7.22 17.50 9.10
C ALA A 8 -7.23 16.12 9.74
N ALA A 9 -6.85 16.06 11.01
CA ALA A 9 -7.07 14.99 11.97
C ALA A 9 -6.16 13.77 12.02
N SER A 10 -5.06 13.69 11.27
CA SER A 10 -4.04 12.67 11.55
C SER A 10 -2.97 13.22 12.48
N ASP A 11 -2.46 12.39 13.39
CA ASP A 11 -1.26 12.73 14.14
C ASP A 11 -0.06 12.76 13.18
N VAL A 12 0.86 13.70 13.38
CA VAL A 12 2.10 13.79 12.63
C VAL A 12 3.25 13.84 13.62
N LEU A 13 4.16 12.88 13.51
CA LEU A 13 5.35 12.83 14.34
C LEU A 13 6.58 13.10 13.46
N GLU A 14 7.44 14.00 13.92
CA GLU A 14 8.77 14.22 13.32
C GLU A 14 9.78 13.32 14.02
N LEU A 15 10.54 12.56 13.23
CA LEU A 15 11.57 11.67 13.76
C LEU A 15 12.70 12.48 14.35
N SER A 16 13.17 12.09 15.53
CA SER A 16 14.27 12.77 16.25
C SER A 16 15.63 12.60 15.56
N GLU A 17 15.80 11.53 14.79
CA GLU A 17 17.06 11.18 14.13
C GLU A 17 16.91 11.16 12.60
N PRO A 18 17.95 11.57 11.84
CA PRO A 18 17.97 11.42 10.40
C PRO A 18 17.82 9.98 9.96
N LEU A 19 16.95 9.73 8.98
CA LEU A 19 16.66 8.40 8.47
C LEU A 19 17.67 7.98 7.40
N PRO A 20 18.50 6.93 7.63
CA PRO A 20 19.35 6.38 6.59
C PRO A 20 18.51 5.63 5.55
N LEU A 21 18.86 5.79 4.27
CA LEU A 21 18.14 5.17 3.15
C LEU A 21 19.05 4.18 2.42
N ASP A 22 18.43 3.21 1.77
CA ASP A 22 19.13 2.15 1.01
C ASP A 22 19.94 2.72 -0.18
N CYS A 23 19.53 3.87 -0.72
CA CYS A 23 20.30 4.57 -1.76
C CYS A 23 21.59 5.24 -1.22
N GLY A 24 21.91 5.09 0.07
CA GLY A 24 23.10 5.66 0.72
C GLY A 24 22.94 7.10 1.20
N GLN A 25 21.80 7.73 0.96
CA GLN A 25 21.50 9.07 1.48
C GLN A 25 20.93 9.01 2.90
N ARG A 26 20.90 10.17 3.58
CA ARG A 26 20.18 10.36 4.85
C ARG A 26 19.14 11.45 4.66
N LEU A 27 17.95 11.22 5.17
CA LEU A 27 16.84 12.18 5.10
C LEU A 27 16.60 12.78 6.48
N GLU A 28 16.73 14.09 6.61
CA GLU A 28 16.53 14.83 7.84
C GLU A 28 15.10 15.36 7.93
N GLY A 29 14.62 15.60 9.17
CA GLY A 29 13.30 16.18 9.41
C GLY A 29 12.16 15.32 8.87
N VAL A 30 12.30 13.99 8.95
CA VAL A 30 11.30 13.07 8.45
C VAL A 30 10.05 13.13 9.33
N ARG A 31 8.92 13.43 8.71
CA ARG A 31 7.62 13.47 9.34
C ARG A 31 6.79 12.28 8.88
N ILE A 32 6.14 11.61 9.81
CA ILE A 32 5.26 10.48 9.52
C ILE A 32 3.86 10.81 10.03
N ALA A 33 2.90 10.85 9.12
CA ALA A 33 1.49 10.97 9.45
C ALA A 33 0.93 9.58 9.77
N TYR A 34 0.14 9.47 10.83
CA TYR A 34 -0.46 8.20 11.24
C TYR A 34 -1.80 8.42 11.93
N GLU A 35 -2.58 7.37 12.00
CA GLU A 35 -3.76 7.29 12.86
C GLU A 35 -3.65 6.08 13.78
N ALA A 36 -4.23 6.23 14.99
CA ALA A 36 -4.28 5.18 15.99
C ALA A 36 -5.71 4.97 16.47
N TYR A 37 -6.08 3.71 16.67
CA TYR A 37 -7.42 3.29 17.06
C TYR A 37 -7.35 2.32 18.25
N GLY A 38 -8.35 2.36 19.11
CA GLY A 38 -8.37 1.53 20.32
C GLY A 38 -7.40 2.02 21.40
N THR A 39 -7.29 1.27 22.48
CA THR A 39 -6.51 1.67 23.66
C THR A 39 -5.22 0.87 23.76
N LEU A 40 -4.10 1.55 23.91
CA LEU A 40 -2.81 0.93 24.18
C LEU A 40 -2.82 0.32 25.60
N SER A 41 -2.49 -0.98 25.72
CA SER A 41 -2.38 -1.64 27.00
C SER A 41 -1.22 -1.07 27.84
N PRO A 42 -1.27 -1.12 29.16
CA PRO A 42 -0.13 -0.71 30.00
C PRO A 42 1.16 -1.50 29.69
N ALA A 43 1.03 -2.78 29.32
CA ALA A 43 2.14 -3.63 28.92
C ALA A 43 2.63 -3.38 27.49
N ARG A 44 1.89 -2.60 26.68
CA ARG A 44 2.16 -2.30 25.26
C ARG A 44 2.29 -3.55 24.37
N ASP A 45 1.57 -4.61 24.73
CA ASP A 45 1.61 -5.93 24.08
C ASP A 45 0.43 -6.20 23.14
N ASN A 46 -0.42 -5.18 22.90
CA ASN A 46 -1.63 -5.29 22.11
C ASN A 46 -1.59 -4.44 20.82
N VAL A 47 -0.40 -4.11 20.32
CA VAL A 47 -0.26 -3.22 19.15
C VAL A 47 -0.34 -4.02 17.86
N ILE A 48 -1.21 -3.62 16.97
CA ILE A 48 -1.27 -4.09 15.58
C ILE A 48 -0.92 -2.92 14.66
N VAL A 49 0.08 -3.11 13.79
CA VAL A 49 0.32 -2.18 12.68
C VAL A 49 -0.37 -2.70 11.43
N VAL A 50 -1.20 -1.85 10.82
CA VAL A 50 -1.81 -2.09 9.51
C VAL A 50 -1.07 -1.27 8.47
N PHE A 51 -0.41 -1.94 7.54
CA PHE A 51 0.30 -1.32 6.44
C PHE A 51 -0.62 -1.13 5.24
N HIS A 52 -0.72 0.08 4.74
CA HIS A 52 -1.59 0.37 3.60
C HIS A 52 -1.01 -0.08 2.25
N ALA A 53 -1.89 -0.32 1.28
CA ALA A 53 -1.53 -0.64 -0.10
C ALA A 53 -1.04 0.60 -0.87
N THR A 54 -0.57 0.41 -2.10
CA THR A 54 0.12 1.41 -2.96
C THR A 54 -0.50 2.80 -2.96
N THR A 55 -1.82 2.89 -2.98
CA THR A 55 -2.57 4.16 -3.05
C THR A 55 -3.49 4.39 -1.85
N GLY A 56 -3.25 3.66 -0.76
CA GLY A 56 -3.86 3.89 0.54
C GLY A 56 -3.13 4.99 1.31
N ASP A 57 -3.55 5.17 2.54
CA ASP A 57 -3.00 6.11 3.49
C ASP A 57 -3.32 5.67 4.94
N GLN A 58 -3.08 6.52 5.93
CA GLN A 58 -3.31 6.23 7.33
C GLN A 58 -4.78 6.08 7.73
N HIS A 59 -5.74 6.55 6.92
CA HIS A 59 -7.18 6.51 7.24
C HIS A 59 -7.76 5.11 6.99
N VAL A 60 -7.30 4.13 7.77
CA VAL A 60 -7.71 2.73 7.60
C VAL A 60 -9.16 2.49 8.02
N ALA A 61 -9.65 3.20 9.04
CA ALA A 61 -11.00 3.08 9.57
C ALA A 61 -11.76 4.41 9.65
N SER A 62 -11.07 5.54 9.83
CA SER A 62 -11.69 6.87 9.85
C SER A 62 -12.05 7.36 8.44
N PRO A 63 -13.04 8.26 8.30
CA PRO A 63 -13.37 8.87 7.01
C PRO A 63 -12.18 9.61 6.41
N HIS A 64 -11.94 9.39 5.12
CA HIS A 64 -10.86 10.05 4.40
C HIS A 64 -11.14 11.56 4.23
N PRO A 65 -10.22 12.46 4.63
CA PRO A 65 -10.51 13.90 4.73
C PRO A 65 -10.78 14.60 3.40
N ILE A 66 -10.21 14.09 2.29
CA ILE A 66 -10.42 14.68 0.95
C ILE A 66 -11.71 14.16 0.31
N THR A 67 -12.00 12.86 0.45
CA THR A 67 -13.10 12.23 -0.28
C THR A 67 -14.39 12.10 0.54
N GLY A 68 -14.31 12.21 1.86
CA GLY A 68 -15.40 11.94 2.80
C GLY A 68 -15.86 10.48 2.85
N LYS A 69 -15.20 9.58 2.10
CA LYS A 69 -15.54 8.15 2.10
C LYS A 69 -15.05 7.48 3.38
N PRO A 70 -15.68 6.37 3.81
CA PRO A 70 -15.16 5.54 4.90
C PRO A 70 -13.69 5.18 4.71
N GLY A 71 -13.00 4.86 5.81
CA GLY A 71 -11.63 4.36 5.77
C GLY A 71 -11.47 3.19 4.79
N TRP A 72 -10.32 3.08 4.16
CA TRP A 72 -10.12 2.12 3.08
C TRP A 72 -10.28 0.66 3.51
N TRP A 73 -10.19 0.37 4.81
CA TRP A 73 -10.43 -0.95 5.39
C TRP A 73 -11.38 -0.90 6.60
N ASP A 74 -12.25 0.10 6.63
CA ASP A 74 -13.24 0.30 7.69
C ASP A 74 -14.02 -0.98 8.02
N ARG A 75 -14.33 -1.82 7.01
CA ARG A 75 -15.00 -3.10 7.23
C ARG A 75 -14.20 -4.08 8.11
N MET A 76 -12.87 -3.97 8.14
CA MET A 76 -11.97 -4.89 8.84
C MET A 76 -11.51 -4.35 10.21
N VAL A 77 -11.40 -3.03 10.37
CA VAL A 77 -10.83 -2.39 11.55
C VAL A 77 -11.89 -1.65 12.33
N GLY A 78 -12.07 -1.98 13.60
CA GLY A 78 -13.05 -1.34 14.47
C GLY A 78 -13.52 -2.24 15.61
N PRO A 79 -14.36 -1.74 16.53
CA PRO A 79 -14.91 -2.56 17.62
C PRO A 79 -15.71 -3.75 17.10
N GLY A 80 -15.35 -4.97 17.52
CA GLY A 80 -15.98 -6.22 17.12
C GLY A 80 -15.75 -6.65 15.67
N LYS A 81 -14.87 -5.95 14.92
CA LYS A 81 -14.46 -6.31 13.57
C LYS A 81 -13.26 -7.29 13.60
N PRO A 82 -12.86 -7.89 12.46
CA PRO A 82 -11.75 -8.84 12.41
C PRO A 82 -10.45 -8.34 13.04
N VAL A 83 -10.13 -7.04 12.91
CA VAL A 83 -9.08 -6.34 13.65
C VAL A 83 -9.78 -5.50 14.71
N ASP A 84 -10.02 -6.13 15.88
CA ASP A 84 -10.90 -5.60 16.93
C ASP A 84 -10.21 -4.52 17.77
N THR A 85 -10.59 -3.28 17.58
CA THR A 85 -10.06 -2.15 18.35
C THR A 85 -10.56 -2.08 19.80
N SER A 86 -11.49 -2.96 20.20
CA SER A 86 -11.82 -3.14 21.62
C SER A 86 -10.72 -3.89 22.38
N CYS A 87 -9.92 -4.69 21.68
CA CYS A 87 -8.85 -5.52 22.24
C CYS A 87 -7.46 -5.00 21.87
N PHE A 88 -7.32 -4.39 20.70
CA PHE A 88 -6.05 -4.01 20.11
C PHE A 88 -5.92 -2.49 19.94
N HIS A 89 -4.70 -2.02 20.11
CA HIS A 89 -4.30 -0.69 19.68
C HIS A 89 -3.75 -0.78 18.26
N VAL A 90 -4.51 -0.25 17.30
CA VAL A 90 -4.21 -0.37 15.87
C VAL A 90 -3.58 0.93 15.37
N ILE A 91 -2.42 0.84 14.74
CA ILE A 91 -1.72 1.98 14.12
C ILE A 91 -1.67 1.76 12.61
N CYS A 92 -2.00 2.79 11.84
CA CYS A 92 -1.77 2.86 10.41
C CYS A 92 -1.02 4.15 10.10
N ALA A 93 0.16 4.04 9.47
CA ALA A 93 0.97 5.19 9.10
C ALA A 93 0.98 5.37 7.58
N ASN A 94 0.95 6.63 7.11
CA ASN A 94 1.23 6.93 5.71
C ASN A 94 2.71 6.69 5.41
N VAL A 95 3.00 5.98 4.33
CA VAL A 95 4.38 5.61 3.99
C VAL A 95 5.25 6.83 3.69
N LEU A 96 6.54 6.70 3.95
CA LEU A 96 7.56 7.60 3.43
C LEU A 96 7.44 7.66 1.89
N GLY A 97 7.50 8.85 1.32
CA GLY A 97 7.25 9.06 -0.11
C GLY A 97 5.76 9.20 -0.48
N GLY A 98 4.85 9.02 0.48
CA GLY A 98 3.41 9.23 0.31
C GLY A 98 3.02 10.71 0.23
N CYS A 99 1.72 10.97 0.02
CA CYS A 99 1.19 12.31 -0.17
C CYS A 99 0.11 12.72 0.85
N MET A 100 -0.06 11.92 1.93
CA MET A 100 -1.08 12.17 2.94
C MET A 100 -0.48 12.57 4.30
N GLY A 101 0.62 13.36 4.26
CA GLY A 101 1.20 14.00 5.45
C GLY A 101 2.57 13.48 5.87
N SER A 102 2.97 12.29 5.45
CA SER A 102 4.35 11.83 5.60
C SER A 102 5.28 12.54 4.63
N THR A 103 6.55 12.64 4.99
CA THR A 103 7.58 13.22 4.12
C THR A 103 7.65 12.49 2.78
N GLY A 104 7.55 13.25 1.70
CA GLY A 104 7.55 12.75 0.34
C GLY A 104 7.92 13.84 -0.66
N PRO A 105 7.76 13.61 -1.96
CA PRO A 105 8.15 14.56 -3.01
C PRO A 105 7.51 15.95 -2.88
N ALA A 106 6.28 16.03 -2.39
CA ALA A 106 5.59 17.30 -2.18
C ALA A 106 6.03 18.05 -0.91
N SER A 107 6.81 17.42 -0.03
CA SER A 107 7.31 18.04 1.19
C SER A 107 8.37 19.09 0.88
N MET A 108 8.45 20.11 1.76
CA MET A 108 9.46 21.16 1.63
C MET A 108 10.83 20.60 2.02
N ALA A 109 11.81 20.81 1.16
CA ALA A 109 13.20 20.55 1.44
C ALA A 109 13.81 21.69 2.28
N PRO A 110 15.01 21.51 2.87
CA PRO A 110 15.66 22.53 3.70
C PRO A 110 15.89 23.89 3.01
N ASP A 111 15.92 23.92 1.69
CA ASP A 111 16.04 25.15 0.88
C ASP A 111 14.71 25.91 0.70
N GLY A 112 13.64 25.43 1.30
CA GLY A 112 12.32 26.06 1.22
C GLY A 112 11.56 25.79 -0.10
N GLN A 113 12.05 24.87 -0.93
CA GLN A 113 11.36 24.40 -2.13
C GLN A 113 10.85 22.97 -1.93
N PRO A 114 9.78 22.54 -2.61
CA PRO A 114 9.38 21.13 -2.62
C PRO A 114 10.54 20.24 -3.08
N PHE A 115 10.63 19.02 -2.52
CA PHE A 115 11.65 18.09 -2.99
C PHE A 115 11.49 17.78 -4.49
N GLY A 116 10.26 17.59 -4.97
CA GLY A 116 10.04 17.16 -6.34
C GLY A 116 10.82 15.87 -6.67
N MET A 117 11.47 15.85 -7.82
CA MET A 117 12.35 14.73 -8.21
C MET A 117 13.74 14.75 -7.52
N ARG A 118 14.01 15.72 -6.64
CA ARG A 118 15.18 15.72 -5.74
C ARG A 118 14.96 14.85 -4.49
N PHE A 119 13.71 14.40 -4.25
CA PHE A 119 13.44 13.44 -3.19
C PHE A 119 14.30 12.19 -3.42
N PRO A 120 14.96 11.62 -2.39
CA PRO A 120 15.78 10.44 -2.59
C PRO A 120 14.92 9.23 -3.04
N VAL A 121 15.49 8.39 -3.90
CA VAL A 121 14.84 7.12 -4.24
C VAL A 121 14.82 6.23 -3.01
N ILE A 122 13.63 5.77 -2.68
CA ILE A 122 13.34 4.95 -1.51
C ILE A 122 13.00 3.52 -1.91
N THR A 123 13.07 2.61 -0.94
CA THR A 123 12.68 1.21 -1.05
C THR A 123 11.51 0.88 -0.10
N ILE A 124 10.93 -0.30 -0.24
CA ILE A 124 9.96 -0.83 0.76
C ILE A 124 10.62 -0.92 2.14
N ARG A 125 11.90 -1.32 2.21
CA ARG A 125 12.65 -1.37 3.47
C ARG A 125 12.82 0.02 4.10
N ASP A 126 13.00 1.08 3.30
CA ASP A 126 13.05 2.45 3.81
C ASP A 126 11.70 2.92 4.37
N MET A 127 10.59 2.55 3.71
CA MET A 127 9.25 2.82 4.24
C MET A 127 9.05 2.13 5.61
N VAL A 128 9.48 0.88 5.73
CA VAL A 128 9.40 0.13 6.99
C VAL A 128 10.34 0.72 8.04
N ARG A 129 11.58 1.10 7.68
CA ARG A 129 12.53 1.76 8.57
C ARG A 129 11.96 3.04 9.17
N ALA A 130 11.25 3.84 8.37
CA ALA A 130 10.58 5.04 8.85
C ALA A 130 9.45 4.70 9.85
N GLN A 131 8.70 3.63 9.62
CA GLN A 131 7.66 3.18 10.53
C GLN A 131 8.22 2.56 11.81
N VAL A 132 9.34 1.83 11.74
CA VAL A 132 10.07 1.34 12.92
C VAL A 132 10.57 2.51 13.77
N ALA A 133 11.09 3.57 13.13
CA ALA A 133 11.47 4.78 13.85
C ALA A 133 10.26 5.46 14.52
N LEU A 134 9.13 5.57 13.83
CA LEU A 134 7.86 6.05 14.42
C LEU A 134 7.47 5.21 15.65
N LEU A 135 7.48 3.90 15.56
CA LEU A 135 7.13 3.02 16.68
C LEU A 135 8.06 3.23 17.88
N LYS A 136 9.35 3.41 17.64
CA LYS A 136 10.33 3.72 18.68
C LYS A 136 10.03 5.04 19.40
N GLU A 137 9.70 6.10 18.64
CA GLU A 137 9.29 7.39 19.22
C GLU A 137 7.99 7.28 20.04
N LEU A 138 7.07 6.39 19.63
CA LEU A 138 5.85 6.09 20.38
C LEU A 138 6.11 5.14 21.59
N GLY A 139 7.36 4.70 21.79
CA GLY A 139 7.76 3.77 22.85
C GLY A 139 7.20 2.36 22.65
N ILE A 140 7.00 1.93 21.40
CA ILE A 140 6.49 0.61 21.01
C ILE A 140 7.67 -0.20 20.47
N GLU A 141 8.09 -1.23 21.19
CA GLU A 141 9.23 -2.06 20.82
C GLU A 141 8.82 -3.36 20.13
N ARG A 142 7.59 -3.83 20.37
CA ARG A 142 7.06 -5.08 19.84
C ARG A 142 5.64 -4.91 19.32
N LEU A 143 5.29 -5.71 18.33
CA LEU A 143 3.95 -5.75 17.76
C LEU A 143 3.32 -7.10 18.02
N TYR A 144 2.06 -7.07 18.47
CA TYR A 144 1.22 -8.26 18.48
C TYR A 144 1.04 -8.82 17.06
N ALA A 145 0.82 -7.93 16.07
CA ALA A 145 0.77 -8.30 14.66
C ALA A 145 1.17 -7.17 13.72
N ALA A 146 1.75 -7.56 12.59
CA ALA A 146 1.97 -6.76 11.39
C ALA A 146 1.02 -7.28 10.30
N VAL A 147 0.13 -6.42 9.81
CA VAL A 147 -0.96 -6.80 8.89
C VAL A 147 -0.90 -5.96 7.63
N GLY A 148 -0.97 -6.56 6.47
CA GLY A 148 -1.05 -5.81 5.22
C GLY A 148 -1.59 -6.61 4.06
N GLY A 149 -2.17 -5.89 3.08
CA GLY A 149 -2.52 -6.41 1.77
C GLY A 149 -1.70 -5.74 0.67
N SER A 150 -1.36 -6.47 -0.40
CA SER A 150 -0.61 -5.94 -1.54
C SER A 150 0.75 -5.35 -1.10
N MET A 151 1.06 -4.10 -1.43
CA MET A 151 2.25 -3.39 -0.94
C MET A 151 2.32 -3.35 0.60
N GLY A 152 1.18 -3.32 1.28
CA GLY A 152 1.15 -3.40 2.75
C GLY A 152 1.71 -4.72 3.27
N ALA A 153 1.46 -5.82 2.59
CA ALA A 153 2.05 -7.11 2.93
C ALA A 153 3.56 -7.18 2.62
N MET A 154 4.02 -6.51 1.55
CA MET A 154 5.47 -6.36 1.31
C MET A 154 6.16 -5.67 2.50
N GLN A 155 5.53 -4.63 3.05
CA GLN A 155 6.03 -3.93 4.24
C GLN A 155 6.02 -4.85 5.47
N ALA A 156 4.95 -5.61 5.70
CA ALA A 156 4.87 -6.55 6.82
C ALA A 156 5.92 -7.67 6.72
N LEU A 157 6.17 -8.19 5.51
CA LEU A 157 7.22 -9.17 5.24
C LEU A 157 8.62 -8.57 5.41
N SER A 158 8.84 -7.35 4.90
CA SER A 158 10.11 -6.63 5.07
C SER A 158 10.39 -6.33 6.55
N LEU A 159 9.37 -6.02 7.34
CA LEU A 159 9.50 -5.88 8.80
C LEU A 159 10.00 -7.18 9.44
N ALA A 160 9.36 -8.30 9.12
CA ALA A 160 9.75 -9.60 9.69
C ALA A 160 11.14 -10.09 9.25
N ALA A 161 11.58 -9.67 8.07
CA ALA A 161 12.90 -10.02 7.52
C ALA A 161 14.03 -9.16 8.11
N ASN A 162 13.79 -7.85 8.25
CA ASN A 162 14.83 -6.89 8.61
C ASN A 162 14.81 -6.48 10.11
N TRP A 163 13.69 -6.68 10.82
CA TRP A 163 13.50 -6.43 12.27
C TRP A 163 12.75 -7.62 12.89
N PRO A 164 13.36 -8.82 12.87
CA PRO A 164 12.67 -10.08 13.20
C PRO A 164 12.18 -10.16 14.65
N GLU A 165 12.71 -9.31 15.53
CA GLU A 165 12.32 -9.23 16.95
C GLU A 165 11.03 -8.44 17.19
N ILE A 166 10.58 -7.63 16.21
CA ILE A 166 9.44 -6.71 16.40
C ILE A 166 8.09 -7.44 16.28
N PRO A 167 7.75 -8.14 15.16
CA PRO A 167 6.42 -8.73 15.02
C PRO A 167 6.32 -10.12 15.65
N GLU A 168 5.26 -10.36 16.44
CA GLU A 168 4.93 -11.72 16.89
C GLU A 168 4.11 -12.49 15.86
N ARG A 169 3.31 -11.78 15.05
CA ARG A 169 2.49 -12.32 13.97
C ARG A 169 2.62 -11.47 12.73
N VAL A 170 2.60 -12.11 11.57
CA VAL A 170 2.63 -11.45 10.26
C VAL A 170 1.49 -11.98 9.40
N LEU A 171 0.61 -11.09 8.98
CA LEU A 171 -0.49 -11.42 8.07
C LEU A 171 -0.22 -10.78 6.72
N SER A 172 0.11 -11.62 5.73
CA SER A 172 0.38 -11.23 4.34
C SER A 172 -0.80 -11.62 3.45
N ILE A 173 -1.46 -10.64 2.84
CA ILE A 173 -2.64 -10.86 2.01
C ILE A 173 -2.37 -10.40 0.58
N ALA A 174 -2.64 -11.26 -0.42
CA ALA A 174 -2.58 -10.92 -1.84
C ALA A 174 -1.29 -10.20 -2.25
N SER A 175 -0.12 -10.83 -2.03
CA SER A 175 1.18 -10.17 -2.20
C SER A 175 2.28 -11.15 -2.62
N THR A 176 3.50 -10.65 -2.67
CA THR A 176 4.71 -11.38 -3.05
C THR A 176 5.90 -10.98 -2.18
N ALA A 177 6.95 -11.79 -2.18
CA ALA A 177 8.24 -11.46 -1.56
C ALA A 177 9.28 -10.93 -2.58
N THR A 178 8.98 -11.02 -3.87
CA THR A 178 9.82 -10.52 -4.98
C THR A 178 8.90 -9.96 -6.05
N MET A 179 9.14 -8.72 -6.51
CA MET A 179 8.27 -8.07 -7.50
C MET A 179 8.37 -8.78 -8.86
N PRO A 180 7.26 -9.35 -9.39
CA PRO A 180 7.28 -10.02 -10.68
C PRO A 180 7.48 -9.06 -11.86
N ALA A 181 8.09 -9.56 -12.93
CA ALA A 181 8.33 -8.78 -14.15
C ALA A 181 7.05 -8.17 -14.75
N GLN A 182 5.93 -8.89 -14.72
CA GLN A 182 4.62 -8.39 -15.18
C GLN A 182 4.19 -7.14 -14.41
N ASN A 183 4.36 -7.14 -13.09
CA ASN A 183 3.99 -6.01 -12.23
C ASN A 183 4.91 -4.81 -12.47
N ILE A 184 6.23 -5.07 -12.63
CA ILE A 184 7.21 -4.03 -13.00
C ILE A 184 6.81 -3.40 -14.34
N ALA A 185 6.38 -4.20 -15.34
CA ALA A 185 5.95 -3.71 -16.64
C ALA A 185 4.70 -2.83 -16.55
N PHE A 186 3.66 -3.24 -15.80
CA PHE A 186 2.47 -2.40 -15.59
C PHE A 186 2.80 -1.09 -14.85
N GLN A 187 3.66 -1.16 -13.84
CA GLN A 187 4.12 0.04 -13.13
C GLN A 187 4.91 0.98 -14.03
N GLU A 188 5.74 0.43 -14.93
CA GLU A 188 6.48 1.23 -15.90
C GLU A 188 5.56 1.95 -16.88
N VAL A 189 4.51 1.29 -17.40
CA VAL A 189 3.48 1.95 -18.22
C VAL A 189 2.87 3.15 -17.48
N GLY A 190 2.54 2.99 -16.19
CA GLY A 190 2.01 4.07 -15.38
C GLY A 190 3.01 5.22 -15.17
N ARG A 191 4.28 4.90 -14.88
CA ARG A 191 5.33 5.92 -14.74
C ARG A 191 5.55 6.68 -16.05
N GLN A 192 5.62 5.98 -17.17
CA GLN A 192 5.77 6.62 -18.48
C GLN A 192 4.58 7.51 -18.83
N ALA A 193 3.35 7.11 -18.48
CA ALA A 193 2.17 7.95 -18.68
C ALA A 193 2.27 9.27 -17.90
N VAL A 194 2.71 9.23 -16.63
CA VAL A 194 2.94 10.45 -15.83
C VAL A 194 4.05 11.31 -16.41
N MET A 195 5.21 10.72 -16.73
CA MET A 195 6.38 11.46 -17.21
C MET A 195 6.19 12.03 -18.62
N ALA A 196 5.32 11.44 -19.44
CA ALA A 196 4.97 11.95 -20.77
C ALA A 196 3.94 13.09 -20.74
N ASP A 197 3.27 13.32 -19.61
CA ASP A 197 2.32 14.43 -19.46
C ASP A 197 3.08 15.76 -19.46
N PRO A 198 2.78 16.70 -20.39
CA PRO A 198 3.47 18.01 -20.44
C PRO A 198 3.36 18.81 -19.12
N ALA A 199 2.30 18.59 -18.34
CA ALA A 199 2.10 19.27 -17.07
C ALA A 199 3.00 18.72 -15.95
N TRP A 200 3.67 17.58 -16.14
CA TRP A 200 4.62 17.02 -15.17
C TRP A 200 5.89 17.87 -15.01
N GLN A 201 6.34 18.52 -16.09
CA GLN A 201 7.47 19.47 -16.08
C GLN A 201 8.75 18.92 -15.41
N GLY A 202 9.06 17.64 -15.65
CA GLY A 202 10.22 17.01 -14.99
C GLY A 202 10.04 16.81 -13.46
N GLY A 203 8.82 16.90 -12.96
CA GLY A 203 8.46 16.79 -11.54
C GLY A 203 8.31 18.14 -10.82
N ASP A 204 8.56 19.26 -11.50
CA ASP A 204 8.54 20.61 -10.92
C ASP A 204 7.20 21.33 -11.13
N TYR A 205 6.09 20.62 -10.94
CA TYR A 205 4.74 21.18 -11.13
C TYR A 205 4.12 21.78 -9.85
N TYR A 206 4.74 21.62 -8.68
CA TYR A 206 4.24 22.15 -7.42
C TYR A 206 4.17 23.68 -7.45
N GLY A 207 3.06 24.25 -7.01
CA GLY A 207 2.84 25.71 -6.99
C GLY A 207 2.53 26.35 -8.36
N THR A 208 2.58 25.62 -9.46
CA THR A 208 2.31 26.14 -10.83
C THR A 208 0.80 26.27 -11.13
N GLY A 209 -0.06 25.68 -10.32
CA GLY A 209 -1.51 25.56 -10.56
C GLY A 209 -1.87 24.50 -11.60
N LYS A 210 -0.90 23.71 -12.08
CA LYS A 210 -1.07 22.57 -12.99
C LYS A 210 -0.50 21.32 -12.37
N ALA A 211 -1.06 20.16 -12.71
CA ALA A 211 -0.56 18.85 -12.32
C ALA A 211 -0.67 17.88 -13.49
N PRO A 212 0.12 16.82 -13.55
CA PRO A 212 0.09 15.83 -14.63
C PRO A 212 -1.12 14.88 -14.47
N ASP A 213 -2.31 15.46 -14.42
CA ASP A 213 -3.57 14.75 -14.14
C ASP A 213 -3.91 13.75 -15.26
N SER A 214 -3.60 14.07 -16.51
CA SER A 214 -3.86 13.18 -17.65
C SER A 214 -2.99 11.91 -17.54
N GLY A 215 -1.70 12.08 -17.28
CA GLY A 215 -0.77 10.96 -17.11
C GLY A 215 -1.09 10.12 -15.89
N LEU A 216 -1.37 10.75 -14.73
CA LEU A 216 -1.74 10.07 -13.51
C LEU A 216 -3.08 9.32 -13.66
N SER A 217 -4.05 9.91 -14.38
CA SER A 217 -5.32 9.26 -14.70
C SER A 217 -5.11 7.98 -15.52
N VAL A 218 -4.28 8.03 -16.58
CA VAL A 218 -3.96 6.83 -17.39
C VAL A 218 -3.25 5.77 -16.55
N ALA A 219 -2.30 6.17 -15.71
CA ALA A 219 -1.62 5.26 -14.78
C ALA A 219 -2.63 4.54 -13.86
N ARG A 220 -3.62 5.27 -13.34
CA ARG A 220 -4.69 4.70 -12.51
C ARG A 220 -5.61 3.77 -13.30
N MET A 221 -5.95 4.09 -14.55
CA MET A 221 -6.75 3.22 -15.42
C MET A 221 -6.04 1.87 -15.64
N ALA A 222 -4.74 1.89 -15.96
CA ALA A 222 -3.95 0.67 -16.13
C ALA A 222 -3.94 -0.18 -14.83
N ALA A 223 -3.75 0.46 -13.67
CA ALA A 223 -3.79 -0.20 -12.37
C ALA A 223 -5.16 -0.86 -12.11
N HIS A 224 -6.28 -0.17 -12.39
CA HIS A 224 -7.61 -0.74 -12.19
C HIS A 224 -7.91 -1.99 -13.04
N ILE A 225 -7.31 -2.11 -14.21
CA ILE A 225 -7.40 -3.35 -15.00
C ILE A 225 -6.78 -4.51 -14.22
N THR A 226 -5.65 -4.28 -13.53
CA THR A 226 -4.96 -5.34 -12.79
C THR A 226 -5.62 -5.70 -11.46
N TYR A 227 -6.48 -4.84 -10.92
CA TYR A 227 -7.13 -5.05 -9.62
C TYR A 227 -8.37 -5.96 -9.70
N LEU A 228 -9.02 -6.00 -10.85
CA LEU A 228 -10.24 -6.80 -11.05
C LEU A 228 -9.94 -8.08 -11.82
N SER A 229 -10.66 -9.15 -11.52
CA SER A 229 -10.64 -10.35 -12.34
C SER A 229 -11.37 -10.12 -13.66
N GLU A 230 -11.04 -10.92 -14.68
CA GLU A 230 -11.78 -10.92 -15.96
C GLU A 230 -13.25 -11.23 -15.76
N ALA A 231 -13.55 -12.19 -14.87
CA ALA A 231 -14.93 -12.55 -14.52
C ALA A 231 -15.67 -11.36 -13.90
N SER A 232 -15.05 -10.62 -12.97
CA SER A 232 -15.65 -9.43 -12.36
C SER A 232 -15.88 -8.30 -13.37
N LEU A 233 -14.94 -8.07 -14.29
CA LEU A 233 -15.11 -7.09 -15.36
C LEU A 233 -16.24 -7.49 -16.30
N THR A 234 -16.33 -8.75 -16.66
CA THR A 234 -17.39 -9.30 -17.53
C THR A 234 -18.77 -9.23 -16.86
N GLU A 235 -18.88 -9.62 -15.60
CA GLU A 235 -20.12 -9.53 -14.84
C GLU A 235 -20.58 -8.08 -14.69
N LYS A 236 -19.67 -7.20 -14.28
CA LYS A 236 -19.97 -5.80 -13.98
C LYS A 236 -20.29 -4.98 -15.22
N PHE A 237 -19.60 -5.19 -16.33
CA PHE A 237 -19.69 -4.34 -17.52
C PHE A 237 -20.08 -5.12 -18.78
N GLY A 238 -19.50 -6.30 -19.00
CA GLY A 238 -19.67 -7.06 -20.24
C GLY A 238 -19.35 -6.19 -21.47
N ARG A 239 -20.24 -6.20 -22.43
CA ARG A 239 -20.19 -5.32 -23.61
C ARG A 239 -21.32 -4.27 -23.62
N ARG A 240 -21.82 -3.90 -22.44
CA ARG A 240 -22.90 -2.93 -22.31
C ARG A 240 -22.45 -1.55 -22.74
N LEU A 241 -23.29 -0.87 -23.53
CA LEU A 241 -23.06 0.50 -23.94
C LEU A 241 -23.40 1.48 -22.82
N GLN A 242 -22.67 2.60 -22.77
CA GLN A 242 -22.86 3.67 -21.83
C GLN A 242 -23.91 4.65 -22.31
N ASP A 243 -25.08 4.66 -21.65
CA ASP A 243 -26.17 5.62 -21.88
C ASP A 243 -26.57 5.84 -23.36
N ARG A 244 -26.45 4.80 -24.19
CA ARG A 244 -26.79 4.84 -25.62
C ARG A 244 -27.26 3.49 -26.14
N ALA A 245 -28.07 3.53 -27.20
CA ALA A 245 -28.61 2.32 -27.85
C ALA A 245 -27.69 1.75 -28.94
N LYS A 246 -26.80 2.58 -29.50
CA LYS A 246 -25.91 2.20 -30.61
C LYS A 246 -24.52 2.79 -30.40
N LYS A 247 -23.49 2.16 -30.98
CA LYS A 247 -22.13 2.68 -31.02
C LYS A 247 -22.08 4.03 -31.77
N SER A 248 -21.22 4.94 -31.24
CA SER A 248 -21.05 6.28 -31.84
C SER A 248 -20.15 6.29 -33.08
N PHE A 249 -19.30 5.26 -33.23
CA PHE A 249 -18.18 5.23 -34.18
C PHE A 249 -17.19 6.39 -34.01
N GLY A 250 -17.10 6.93 -32.78
CA GLY A 250 -16.17 7.96 -32.35
C GLY A 250 -15.19 7.45 -31.28
N PHE A 251 -14.47 8.40 -30.65
CA PHE A 251 -13.51 8.11 -29.58
C PHE A 251 -14.03 8.44 -28.17
N ASP A 252 -15.31 8.77 -28.05
CA ASP A 252 -15.99 8.86 -26.76
C ASP A 252 -16.20 7.48 -26.14
N ALA A 253 -16.53 7.44 -24.84
CA ALA A 253 -16.82 6.20 -24.16
C ALA A 253 -18.12 5.57 -24.69
N ASP A 254 -18.00 4.57 -25.55
CA ASP A 254 -19.13 3.77 -26.00
C ASP A 254 -19.54 2.70 -25.00
N PHE A 255 -18.57 2.07 -24.33
CA PHE A 255 -18.81 0.99 -23.39
C PHE A 255 -18.73 1.46 -21.93
N GLN A 256 -19.52 0.83 -21.07
CA GLN A 256 -19.53 1.14 -19.62
C GLN A 256 -18.15 0.99 -18.97
N VAL A 257 -17.36 0.00 -19.40
CA VAL A 257 -16.00 -0.20 -18.88
C VAL A 257 -15.07 0.98 -19.19
N GLU A 258 -15.21 1.63 -20.37
CA GLU A 258 -14.42 2.82 -20.73
C GLU A 258 -14.77 4.00 -19.82
N SER A 259 -16.09 4.23 -19.59
CA SER A 259 -16.56 5.25 -18.66
C SER A 259 -16.10 5.00 -17.23
N TYR A 260 -16.17 3.75 -16.79
CA TYR A 260 -15.65 3.34 -15.48
C TYR A 260 -14.17 3.65 -15.31
N LEU A 261 -13.32 3.25 -16.26
CA LEU A 261 -11.88 3.49 -16.17
C LEU A 261 -11.56 5.00 -16.16
N ARG A 262 -12.22 5.78 -17.04
CA ARG A 262 -12.07 7.25 -17.04
C ARG A 262 -12.47 7.86 -15.71
N HIS A 263 -13.58 7.43 -15.13
CA HIS A 263 -14.03 7.89 -13.81
C HIS A 263 -13.01 7.55 -12.70
N GLN A 264 -12.48 6.32 -12.69
CA GLN A 264 -11.46 5.90 -11.71
C GLN A 264 -10.17 6.72 -11.84
N GLY A 265 -9.75 6.97 -13.08
CA GLY A 265 -8.58 7.82 -13.35
C GLY A 265 -8.77 9.24 -12.84
N LEU A 266 -9.84 9.91 -13.25
CA LEU A 266 -10.14 11.29 -12.86
C LEU A 266 -10.35 11.45 -11.34
N SER A 267 -11.06 10.52 -10.71
CA SER A 267 -11.27 10.56 -9.25
C SER A 267 -9.97 10.42 -8.45
N PHE A 268 -8.96 9.79 -9.03
CA PHE A 268 -7.68 9.57 -8.39
C PHE A 268 -6.81 10.83 -8.35
N THR A 269 -6.81 11.65 -9.41
CA THR A 269 -5.98 12.86 -9.51
C THR A 269 -6.31 13.90 -8.45
N GLY A 270 -7.53 13.90 -7.94
CA GLY A 270 -7.96 14.82 -6.86
C GLY A 270 -7.41 14.48 -5.47
N ARG A 271 -6.81 13.29 -5.27
CA ARG A 271 -6.36 12.82 -3.95
C ARG A 271 -4.95 12.25 -3.90
N PHE A 272 -4.28 12.09 -5.03
CA PHE A 272 -2.96 11.46 -5.07
C PHE A 272 -1.96 12.30 -5.87
N ASP A 273 -0.73 12.36 -5.39
CA ASP A 273 0.37 13.09 -6.00
C ASP A 273 1.10 12.24 -7.03
N ALA A 274 1.38 12.82 -8.19
CA ALA A 274 2.00 12.09 -9.29
C ALA A 274 3.47 11.72 -9.01
N ASN A 275 4.25 12.58 -8.39
CA ASN A 275 5.62 12.23 -8.01
C ASN A 275 5.61 11.15 -6.93
N SER A 276 4.73 11.20 -5.94
CA SER A 276 4.56 10.12 -4.96
C SER A 276 4.22 8.79 -5.65
N TYR A 277 3.37 8.79 -6.69
CA TYR A 277 3.11 7.60 -7.48
C TYR A 277 4.39 7.04 -8.13
N LEU A 278 5.24 7.91 -8.69
CA LEU A 278 6.52 7.49 -9.29
C LEU A 278 7.44 6.84 -8.26
N TYR A 279 7.61 7.46 -7.09
CA TYR A 279 8.50 6.96 -6.04
C TYR A 279 8.00 5.66 -5.40
N ILE A 280 6.72 5.58 -5.07
CA ILE A 280 6.13 4.37 -4.47
C ILE A 280 6.19 3.19 -5.44
N THR A 281 5.83 3.39 -6.71
CA THR A 281 5.91 2.31 -7.70
C THR A 281 7.36 1.91 -8.02
N ARG A 282 8.32 2.83 -7.92
CA ARG A 282 9.74 2.50 -8.03
C ARG A 282 10.21 1.69 -6.83
N ALA A 283 9.82 2.05 -5.62
CA ALA A 283 10.13 1.29 -4.41
C ALA A 283 9.58 -0.15 -4.49
N MET A 284 8.36 -0.31 -4.99
CA MET A 284 7.78 -1.64 -5.25
C MET A 284 8.56 -2.41 -6.32
N SER A 285 8.97 -1.75 -7.42
CA SER A 285 9.76 -2.42 -8.48
C SER A 285 11.10 -2.94 -7.99
N TYR A 286 11.68 -2.35 -6.96
CA TYR A 286 12.96 -2.78 -6.35
C TYR A 286 12.78 -3.85 -5.27
N PHE A 287 11.55 -4.20 -4.92
CA PHE A 287 11.30 -5.13 -3.83
C PHE A 287 11.67 -6.56 -4.19
N ASP A 288 12.72 -7.07 -3.54
CA ASP A 288 13.16 -8.47 -3.61
C ASP A 288 13.83 -8.87 -2.29
N LEU A 289 13.09 -9.55 -1.42
CA LEU A 289 13.63 -10.02 -0.14
C LEU A 289 14.71 -11.08 -0.30
N GLY A 290 14.69 -11.86 -1.39
CA GLY A 290 15.74 -12.82 -1.67
C GLY A 290 17.07 -12.12 -1.98
N GLU A 291 17.05 -11.12 -2.86
CA GLU A 291 18.24 -10.31 -3.19
C GLU A 291 18.77 -9.56 -1.95
N GLU A 292 17.88 -8.95 -1.14
CA GLU A 292 18.25 -8.25 0.10
C GLU A 292 18.98 -9.15 1.11
N HIS A 293 18.76 -10.49 1.05
CA HIS A 293 19.29 -11.46 2.01
C HIS A 293 20.16 -12.55 1.34
N GLY A 294 21.01 -12.17 0.38
CA GLY A 294 22.05 -13.04 -0.18
C GLY A 294 21.57 -14.01 -1.28
N GLY A 295 20.40 -13.73 -1.89
CA GLY A 295 19.88 -14.45 -3.07
C GLY A 295 18.96 -15.62 -2.75
N ARG A 296 18.73 -15.95 -1.48
CA ARG A 296 17.78 -17.01 -1.06
C ARG A 296 16.69 -16.44 -0.18
N LEU A 297 15.46 -16.52 -0.62
CA LEU A 297 14.31 -15.99 0.12
C LEU A 297 14.15 -16.57 1.53
N ALA A 298 14.52 -17.85 1.74
CA ALA A 298 14.48 -18.48 3.06
C ALA A 298 15.40 -17.79 4.07
N ASP A 299 16.55 -17.27 3.61
CA ASP A 299 17.52 -16.62 4.49
C ASP A 299 16.99 -15.29 5.05
N ALA A 300 16.07 -14.64 4.33
CA ALA A 300 15.36 -13.44 4.81
C ALA A 300 14.59 -13.67 6.11
N PHE A 301 14.11 -14.89 6.34
CA PHE A 301 13.28 -15.22 7.50
C PHE A 301 13.99 -16.10 8.54
N ALA A 302 15.29 -16.41 8.35
CA ALA A 302 16.03 -17.32 9.23
C ALA A 302 16.09 -16.86 10.70
N GLN A 303 15.99 -15.59 10.98
CA GLN A 303 16.00 -15.02 12.33
C GLN A 303 14.59 -14.73 12.86
N SER A 304 13.56 -14.77 12.02
CA SER A 304 12.20 -14.44 12.43
C SER A 304 11.60 -15.54 13.29
N ARG A 305 10.97 -15.15 14.38
CA ARG A 305 10.20 -16.04 15.26
C ARG A 305 8.70 -15.78 15.17
N ALA A 306 8.29 -14.92 14.25
CA ALA A 306 6.90 -14.60 14.04
C ALA A 306 6.11 -15.82 13.54
N ARG A 307 4.83 -15.86 13.87
CA ARG A 307 3.86 -16.73 13.22
C ARG A 307 3.35 -16.03 11.95
N PHE A 308 3.36 -16.73 10.82
CA PHE A 308 2.90 -16.19 9.55
C PHE A 308 1.53 -16.75 9.17
N CYS A 309 0.69 -15.91 8.59
CA CYS A 309 -0.48 -16.33 7.82
C CYS A 309 -0.39 -15.67 6.45
N VAL A 310 -0.33 -16.48 5.40
CA VAL A 310 -0.30 -16.03 4.01
C VAL A 310 -1.64 -16.33 3.39
N ILE A 311 -2.29 -15.31 2.81
CA ILE A 311 -3.60 -15.42 2.17
C ILE A 311 -3.49 -15.01 0.71
N SER A 312 -4.01 -15.83 -0.19
CA SER A 312 -4.17 -15.53 -1.62
C SER A 312 -5.62 -15.68 -2.07
N PHE A 313 -5.93 -15.14 -3.24
CA PHE A 313 -7.23 -15.31 -3.89
C PHE A 313 -7.04 -15.99 -5.25
N ASP A 314 -7.88 -16.97 -5.55
CA ASP A 314 -7.80 -17.80 -6.76
C ASP A 314 -7.96 -17.01 -8.07
N THR A 315 -8.62 -15.85 -8.01
CA THR A 315 -8.85 -14.98 -9.18
C THR A 315 -7.89 -13.78 -9.25
N ASP A 316 -6.95 -13.65 -8.29
CA ASP A 316 -5.93 -12.59 -8.30
C ASP A 316 -4.85 -12.90 -9.35
N TRP A 317 -4.85 -12.15 -10.45
CA TRP A 317 -3.86 -12.29 -11.50
C TRP A 317 -2.72 -11.26 -11.41
N LEU A 318 -2.87 -10.26 -10.50
CA LEU A 318 -1.78 -9.31 -10.18
C LEU A 318 -0.73 -9.97 -9.27
N TYR A 319 -1.18 -10.68 -8.24
CA TYR A 319 -0.35 -11.54 -7.39
C TYR A 319 -0.97 -12.95 -7.33
N PRO A 320 -0.75 -13.77 -8.38
CA PRO A 320 -1.30 -15.11 -8.43
C PRO A 320 -0.90 -15.95 -7.22
N THR A 321 -1.74 -16.89 -6.83
CA THR A 321 -1.52 -17.80 -5.69
C THR A 321 -0.13 -18.47 -5.71
N GLU A 322 0.46 -18.67 -6.87
CA GLU A 322 1.82 -19.21 -7.03
C GLU A 322 2.88 -18.36 -6.30
N GLN A 323 2.75 -17.04 -6.30
CA GLN A 323 3.63 -16.13 -5.56
C GLN A 323 3.54 -16.38 -4.04
N SER A 324 2.33 -16.59 -3.54
CA SER A 324 2.10 -16.94 -2.13
C SER A 324 2.66 -18.32 -1.79
N ARG A 325 2.57 -19.31 -2.69
CA ARG A 325 3.15 -20.64 -2.50
C ARG A 325 4.68 -20.58 -2.42
N TRP A 326 5.34 -19.80 -3.26
CA TRP A 326 6.79 -19.60 -3.18
C TRP A 326 7.21 -18.99 -1.84
N LEU A 327 6.48 -17.97 -1.36
CA LEU A 327 6.71 -17.39 -0.04
C LEU A 327 6.55 -18.45 1.07
N VAL A 328 5.47 -19.25 1.03
CA VAL A 328 5.22 -20.32 2.02
C VAL A 328 6.32 -21.37 2.00
N HIS A 329 6.81 -21.77 0.82
CA HIS A 329 7.95 -22.68 0.71
C HIS A 329 9.22 -22.11 1.34
N ALA A 330 9.50 -20.82 1.14
CA ALA A 330 10.64 -20.14 1.75
C ALA A 330 10.52 -20.05 3.27
N LEU A 331 9.33 -19.71 3.79
CA LEU A 331 9.05 -19.68 5.23
C LEU A 331 9.21 -21.06 5.88
N ASN A 332 8.71 -22.11 5.24
CA ASN A 332 8.92 -23.49 5.72
C ASN A 332 10.41 -23.89 5.70
N ALA A 333 11.14 -23.51 4.66
CA ALA A 333 12.58 -23.77 4.55
C ALA A 333 13.40 -23.01 5.61
N ALA A 334 12.91 -21.84 6.04
CA ALA A 334 13.47 -21.08 7.16
C ALA A 334 13.09 -21.65 8.54
N GLY A 335 12.20 -22.64 8.61
CA GLY A 335 11.68 -23.19 9.87
C GLY A 335 10.63 -22.30 10.55
N ALA A 336 10.06 -21.34 9.84
CA ALA A 336 9.04 -20.44 10.38
C ALA A 336 7.68 -21.16 10.54
N SER A 337 6.91 -20.74 11.55
CA SER A 337 5.52 -21.20 11.71
C SER A 337 4.63 -20.46 10.70
N VAL A 338 4.11 -21.17 9.70
CA VAL A 338 3.30 -20.57 8.63
C VAL A 338 1.99 -21.34 8.41
N SER A 339 0.90 -20.59 8.28
CA SER A 339 -0.38 -21.04 7.77
C SER A 339 -0.61 -20.44 6.38
N PHE A 340 -1.13 -21.22 5.44
CA PHE A 340 -1.49 -20.76 4.11
C PHE A 340 -2.97 -20.98 3.83
N VAL A 341 -3.64 -19.94 3.32
CA VAL A 341 -5.06 -20.01 2.97
C VAL A 341 -5.26 -19.42 1.57
N GLU A 342 -5.72 -20.26 0.65
CA GLU A 342 -6.20 -19.83 -0.66
C GLU A 342 -7.73 -19.67 -0.57
N LEU A 343 -8.20 -18.44 -0.84
CA LEU A 343 -9.62 -18.12 -0.80
C LEU A 343 -10.18 -17.99 -2.20
N SER A 344 -11.39 -18.56 -2.41
CA SER A 344 -12.13 -18.32 -3.63
C SER A 344 -12.95 -17.04 -3.49
N ALA A 345 -12.65 -16.06 -4.36
CA ALA A 345 -13.37 -14.80 -4.44
C ALA A 345 -13.32 -14.25 -5.88
N PRO A 346 -14.42 -13.73 -6.42
CA PRO A 346 -14.51 -13.38 -7.84
C PRO A 346 -13.86 -12.03 -8.18
N PHE A 347 -13.42 -11.26 -7.19
CA PHE A 347 -13.09 -9.84 -7.36
C PHE A 347 -11.66 -9.56 -7.80
N GLY A 348 -10.82 -10.59 -8.00
CA GLY A 348 -9.42 -10.43 -8.33
C GLY A 348 -8.62 -9.91 -7.14
N HIS A 349 -7.64 -9.04 -7.40
CA HIS A 349 -6.76 -8.47 -6.38
C HIS A 349 -7.53 -7.65 -5.32
N ASP A 350 -8.58 -6.93 -5.71
CA ASP A 350 -9.39 -6.13 -4.78
C ASP A 350 -10.16 -6.96 -3.75
N SER A 351 -10.15 -8.30 -3.85
CA SER A 351 -10.84 -9.20 -2.91
C SER A 351 -10.49 -8.94 -1.44
N PHE A 352 -9.28 -8.46 -1.13
CA PHE A 352 -8.90 -8.15 0.25
C PHE A 352 -9.54 -6.85 0.78
N LEU A 353 -10.05 -6.00 -0.09
CA LEU A 353 -10.73 -4.74 0.26
C LEU A 353 -12.27 -4.89 0.29
N LEU A 354 -12.78 -5.92 -0.38
CA LEU A 354 -14.21 -6.12 -0.58
C LEU A 354 -14.80 -7.10 0.45
N ASP A 355 -16.12 -7.28 0.41
CA ASP A 355 -16.83 -8.17 1.33
C ASP A 355 -16.58 -9.64 0.96
N VAL A 356 -15.62 -10.25 1.67
CA VAL A 356 -15.29 -11.67 1.58
C VAL A 356 -15.34 -12.27 2.99
N PRO A 357 -16.49 -12.84 3.43
CA PRO A 357 -16.66 -13.32 4.81
C PRO A 357 -15.66 -14.41 5.23
N ALA A 358 -15.09 -15.15 4.29
CA ALA A 358 -14.05 -16.12 4.57
C ALA A 358 -12.75 -15.43 5.01
N LEU A 359 -12.40 -14.30 4.38
CA LEU A 359 -11.26 -13.48 4.77
C LEU A 359 -11.42 -12.97 6.22
N ASP A 360 -12.60 -12.46 6.56
CA ASP A 360 -12.90 -11.94 7.89
C ASP A 360 -12.65 -12.99 8.97
N ARG A 361 -13.15 -14.22 8.75
CA ARG A 361 -12.95 -15.34 9.68
C ARG A 361 -11.50 -15.74 9.82
N VAL A 362 -10.74 -15.77 8.73
CA VAL A 362 -9.30 -16.12 8.77
C VAL A 362 -8.53 -15.06 9.53
N VAL A 363 -8.77 -13.77 9.23
CA VAL A 363 -8.10 -12.65 9.91
C VAL A 363 -8.42 -12.64 11.40
N ALA A 364 -9.71 -12.72 11.77
CA ALA A 364 -10.12 -12.75 13.17
C ALA A 364 -9.54 -13.97 13.91
N GLY A 365 -9.57 -15.15 13.30
CA GLY A 365 -9.01 -16.37 13.88
C GLY A 365 -7.48 -16.31 14.09
N PHE A 366 -6.75 -15.74 13.13
CA PHE A 366 -5.29 -15.59 13.24
C PHE A 366 -4.88 -14.56 14.30
N LEU A 367 -5.68 -13.51 14.47
CA LEU A 367 -5.45 -12.44 15.45
C LEU A 367 -6.05 -12.75 16.83
N SER A 368 -6.80 -13.83 16.98
CA SER A 368 -7.32 -14.22 18.29
C SER A 368 -6.18 -14.48 19.30
N ARG A 369 -6.40 -14.03 20.56
CA ARG A 369 -5.46 -14.23 21.68
C ARG A 369 -5.50 -15.65 22.21
#